data_ac445155863a07939e4f9c99777abb82
#
_entry.id   ac445155863a07939e4f9c99777abb82
#
_cell.length_a   1.000
_cell.length_b   1.000
_cell.length_c   1.000
_cell.angle_alpha   90.00
_cell.angle_beta   90.00
_cell.angle_gamma   90.00
#
_symmetry.space_group_name_H-M   'P 1'
#
loop_
_entity.id
_entity.type
_entity.pdbx_description
1 polymer ?
#
loop_
_entity_poly.entity_id
_entity_poly.type
_entity_poly.pdbx_seq_one_letter_code
_entity_poly.pdbx_strand_id
1 'polypeptide(L)'
;MKKILYHGSEFLIEKPEFGKGARHNDYGRGFYCTENIELAREWACAKQKNGYVNIYELDMEGLKVLNLNDSKYHILNWLAILADNRTYWQNGSIAEEAKKYIKEHFLIDITPYDIVVGYRADDSYFSFAQDFVSGVISLEKLSEAMRLGKLGEQIVLKSPKAFKTIYFQNYENVDAEIYYIKKAEREREARREYRRRKKESADIHELFMLDIMREGMENGDTRLFR
;
A
#
# COMPACT_ATOMS: atom_id res chain seq x y z
N MET A 1 12.85 15.20 14.07
CA MET A 1 12.06 14.11 14.76
C MET A 1 12.53 12.78 14.21
N LYS A 2 12.92 11.84 15.10
CA LYS A 2 13.43 10.53 14.69
C LYS A 2 12.34 9.46 14.77
N LYS A 3 12.35 8.50 13.84
CA LYS A 3 11.45 7.34 13.79
C LYS A 3 12.25 6.06 13.71
N ILE A 4 11.79 5.01 14.40
CA ILE A 4 12.32 3.66 14.22
C ILE A 4 11.51 2.97 13.13
N LEU A 5 12.20 2.45 12.13
CA LEU A 5 11.62 1.77 10.99
C LEU A 5 12.16 0.35 10.87
N TYR A 6 11.30 -0.53 10.38
CA TYR A 6 11.61 -1.94 10.15
C TYR A 6 11.46 -2.29 8.68
N HIS A 7 12.44 -3.01 8.15
CA HIS A 7 12.39 -3.56 6.79
C HIS A 7 12.60 -5.07 6.84
N GLY A 8 11.59 -5.84 6.48
CA GLY A 8 11.69 -7.30 6.36
C GLY A 8 12.27 -7.71 5.01
N SER A 9 13.32 -8.52 5.01
CA SER A 9 14.02 -8.98 3.81
C SER A 9 14.65 -10.36 4.00
N GLU A 10 14.88 -11.08 2.91
CA GLU A 10 15.73 -12.29 2.91
C GLU A 10 17.21 -11.96 3.20
N PHE A 11 17.59 -10.69 3.12
CA PHE A 11 18.96 -10.22 3.24
C PHE A 11 19.12 -9.24 4.40
N LEU A 12 20.29 -9.29 5.03
CA LEU A 12 20.76 -8.23 5.89
C LEU A 12 21.15 -7.02 5.00
N ILE A 13 20.53 -5.85 5.26
CA ILE A 13 20.73 -4.62 4.51
C ILE A 13 21.18 -3.53 5.47
N GLU A 14 22.48 -3.47 5.74
CA GLU A 14 23.03 -2.43 6.63
C GLU A 14 22.97 -1.02 6.01
N LYS A 15 23.07 -0.94 4.67
CA LYS A 15 23.04 0.32 3.95
C LYS A 15 22.07 0.25 2.78
N PRO A 16 20.84 0.75 2.93
CA PRO A 16 19.92 0.89 1.82
C PRO A 16 20.48 1.78 0.72
N GLU A 17 20.34 1.36 -0.54
CA GLU A 17 20.87 2.11 -1.67
C GLU A 17 19.74 2.69 -2.53
N PHE A 18 19.82 3.99 -2.80
CA PHE A 18 18.86 4.65 -3.68
C PHE A 18 18.87 4.03 -5.08
N GLY A 19 17.68 3.78 -5.63
CA GLY A 19 17.52 3.24 -6.97
C GLY A 19 17.54 1.72 -7.09
N LYS A 20 17.86 0.96 -6.05
CA LYS A 20 17.88 -0.54 -6.08
C LYS A 20 16.52 -1.22 -5.92
N GLY A 21 15.51 -0.55 -5.42
CA GLY A 21 14.16 -1.13 -5.25
C GLY A 21 13.51 -1.53 -6.58
N ALA A 22 12.57 -2.49 -6.53
CA ALA A 22 11.77 -2.87 -7.70
C ALA A 22 10.91 -1.70 -8.19
N ARG A 23 10.75 -1.59 -9.53
CA ARG A 23 10.01 -0.47 -10.15
C ARG A 23 8.49 -0.58 -10.00
N HIS A 24 7.98 -1.81 -9.90
CA HIS A 24 6.55 -2.11 -9.96
C HIS A 24 5.97 -2.46 -8.58
N ASN A 25 6.49 -1.85 -7.52
CA ASN A 25 5.89 -1.87 -6.20
C ASN A 25 4.76 -0.82 -6.10
N ASP A 26 3.99 -0.82 -5.01
CA ASP A 26 2.79 0.02 -4.83
C ASP A 26 3.03 1.52 -5.08
N TYR A 27 4.17 2.03 -4.66
CA TYR A 27 4.61 3.42 -4.84
C TYR A 27 5.81 3.54 -5.80
N GLY A 28 6.01 2.52 -6.65
CA GLY A 28 7.15 2.43 -7.54
C GLY A 28 8.47 2.16 -6.82
N ARG A 29 9.56 2.63 -7.40
CA ARG A 29 10.89 2.40 -6.83
C ARG A 29 11.10 3.18 -5.54
N GLY A 30 11.57 2.50 -4.49
CA GLY A 30 11.87 3.08 -3.18
C GLY A 30 12.35 2.02 -2.19
N PHE A 31 12.66 2.44 -0.98
CA PHE A 31 12.97 1.55 0.13
C PHE A 31 11.76 1.50 1.07
N TYR A 32 11.18 0.31 1.21
CA TYR A 32 9.89 0.08 1.84
C TYR A 32 10.06 -0.36 3.29
N CYS A 33 9.58 0.42 4.22
CA CYS A 33 9.62 0.17 5.65
C CYS A 33 8.23 0.20 6.28
N THR A 34 8.14 -0.18 7.54
CA THR A 34 6.96 -0.05 8.41
C THR A 34 7.41 0.32 9.83
N GLU A 35 6.51 0.91 10.62
CA GLU A 35 6.70 1.09 12.08
C GLU A 35 6.23 -0.15 12.87
N ASN A 36 5.66 -1.16 12.20
CA ASN A 36 5.17 -2.38 12.83
C ASN A 36 6.16 -3.54 12.63
N ILE A 37 6.83 -3.93 13.70
CA ILE A 37 7.84 -5.00 13.65
C ILE A 37 7.24 -6.37 13.28
N GLU A 38 6.00 -6.69 13.68
CA GLU A 38 5.36 -7.97 13.35
C GLU A 38 5.15 -8.07 11.83
N LEU A 39 4.75 -6.98 11.18
CA LEU A 39 4.64 -6.96 9.71
C LEU A 39 6.00 -7.10 9.02
N ALA A 40 7.04 -6.47 9.55
CA ALA A 40 8.38 -6.62 9.00
C ALA A 40 8.88 -8.08 9.12
N ARG A 41 8.54 -8.78 10.20
CA ARG A 41 8.83 -10.21 10.38
C ARG A 41 8.13 -11.07 9.33
N GLU A 42 6.85 -10.79 9.05
CA GLU A 42 6.12 -11.47 7.98
C GLU A 42 6.72 -11.21 6.58
N TRP A 43 7.20 -9.98 6.34
CA TRP A 43 7.85 -9.63 5.06
C TRP A 43 9.18 -10.35 4.90
N ALA A 44 9.95 -10.49 5.98
CA ALA A 44 11.23 -11.20 5.98
C ALA A 44 11.09 -12.65 5.51
N CYS A 45 9.96 -13.29 5.81
CA CYS A 45 9.70 -14.70 5.53
C CYS A 45 8.75 -14.95 4.34
N ALA A 46 8.51 -13.95 3.48
CA ALA A 46 7.50 -14.00 2.42
C ALA A 46 7.64 -15.17 1.43
N LYS A 47 8.85 -15.72 1.28
CA LYS A 47 9.18 -16.86 0.38
C LYS A 47 9.41 -18.18 1.10
N GLN A 48 8.87 -18.38 2.29
CA GLN A 48 9.08 -19.59 3.11
C GLN A 48 10.55 -19.85 3.47
N LYS A 49 11.35 -18.82 3.59
CA LYS A 49 12.75 -18.87 4.01
C LYS A 49 12.96 -17.93 5.17
N ASN A 50 13.86 -18.30 6.06
CA ASN A 50 14.31 -17.42 7.12
C ASN A 50 14.86 -16.12 6.52
N GLY A 51 14.63 -15.03 7.22
CA GLY A 51 15.05 -13.72 6.76
C GLY A 51 15.44 -12.83 7.93
N TYR A 52 15.46 -11.53 7.68
CA TYR A 52 15.92 -10.52 8.60
C TYR A 52 14.89 -9.41 8.72
N VAL A 53 14.63 -8.95 9.93
CA VAL A 53 14.11 -7.62 10.17
C VAL A 53 15.31 -6.70 10.34
N ASN A 54 15.52 -5.82 9.39
CA ASN A 54 16.52 -4.78 9.45
C ASN A 54 15.91 -3.57 10.18
N ILE A 55 16.57 -3.05 11.21
CA ILE A 55 16.09 -1.99 12.10
C ILE A 55 16.87 -0.72 11.83
N TYR A 56 16.15 0.37 11.58
CA TYR A 56 16.74 1.66 11.25
C TYR A 56 16.18 2.78 12.11
N GLU A 57 16.99 3.80 12.33
CA GLU A 57 16.54 5.11 12.77
C GLU A 57 16.51 6.04 11.55
N LEU A 58 15.38 6.68 11.31
CA LEU A 58 15.20 7.68 10.25
C LEU A 58 15.06 9.06 10.89
N ASP A 59 15.94 9.99 10.50
CA ASP A 59 15.76 11.40 10.86
C ASP A 59 14.85 12.06 9.80
N MET A 60 13.70 12.53 10.27
CA MET A 60 12.66 13.16 9.45
C MET A 60 12.90 14.65 9.20
N GLU A 61 13.94 15.24 9.80
CA GLU A 61 14.16 16.68 9.72
C GLU A 61 14.40 17.15 8.29
N GLY A 62 13.62 18.12 7.87
CA GLY A 62 13.69 18.72 6.53
C GLY A 62 13.23 17.81 5.39
N LEU A 63 12.72 16.61 5.65
CA LEU A 63 12.14 15.74 4.62
C LEU A 63 10.71 16.18 4.25
N LYS A 64 10.38 16.14 2.97
CA LYS A 64 9.02 16.33 2.47
C LYS A 64 8.28 15.00 2.52
N VAL A 65 7.20 14.94 3.30
CA VAL A 65 6.39 13.73 3.50
C VAL A 65 5.03 13.89 2.84
N LEU A 66 4.67 12.94 1.97
CA LEU A 66 3.29 12.73 1.53
C LEU A 66 2.68 11.64 2.44
N ASN A 67 1.71 12.03 3.25
CA ASN A 67 0.93 11.09 4.04
C ASN A 67 -0.47 10.95 3.45
N LEU A 68 -0.73 9.82 2.78
CA LEU A 68 -2.02 9.56 2.14
C LEU A 68 -3.16 9.25 3.12
N ASN A 69 -2.86 9.17 4.44
CA ASN A 69 -3.87 9.03 5.49
C ASN A 69 -4.36 10.39 6.02
N ASP A 70 -3.78 11.49 5.58
CA ASP A 70 -4.28 12.83 5.92
C ASP A 70 -5.68 13.03 5.33
N SER A 71 -6.56 13.72 6.05
CA SER A 71 -7.98 13.93 5.69
C SER A 71 -8.23 14.65 4.36
N LYS A 72 -7.20 15.25 3.77
CA LYS A 72 -7.25 15.88 2.43
C LYS A 72 -7.13 14.88 1.28
N TYR A 73 -6.83 13.61 1.58
CA TYR A 73 -6.73 12.53 0.61
C TYR A 73 -7.82 11.48 0.85
N HIS A 74 -8.23 10.82 -0.21
CA HIS A 74 -9.18 9.71 -0.18
C HIS A 74 -8.56 8.47 -0.84
N ILE A 75 -9.21 7.32 -0.69
CA ILE A 75 -8.68 6.02 -1.12
C ILE A 75 -8.35 5.97 -2.63
N LEU A 76 -9.03 6.77 -3.47
CA LEU A 76 -8.76 6.81 -4.91
C LEU A 76 -7.41 7.45 -5.24
N ASN A 77 -6.88 8.34 -4.40
CA ASN A 77 -5.54 8.89 -4.57
C ASN A 77 -4.48 7.79 -4.42
N TRP A 78 -4.63 6.94 -3.38
CA TRP A 78 -3.78 5.77 -3.21
C TRP A 78 -3.94 4.79 -4.37
N LEU A 79 -5.18 4.51 -4.79
CA LEU A 79 -5.48 3.59 -5.89
C LEU A 79 -4.89 4.08 -7.22
N ALA A 80 -4.91 5.38 -7.49
CA ALA A 80 -4.31 5.98 -8.68
C ALA A 80 -2.79 5.78 -8.71
N ILE A 81 -2.11 5.99 -7.58
CA ILE A 81 -0.68 5.75 -7.44
C ILE A 81 -0.37 4.25 -7.64
N LEU A 82 -1.17 3.36 -7.07
CA LEU A 82 -1.05 1.92 -7.25
C LEU A 82 -1.23 1.53 -8.72
N ALA A 83 -2.25 2.08 -9.38
CA ALA A 83 -2.56 1.83 -10.79
C ALA A 83 -1.47 2.33 -11.75
N ASP A 84 -0.76 3.39 -11.36
CA ASP A 84 0.35 3.93 -12.15
C ASP A 84 1.63 3.08 -12.03
N ASN A 85 1.87 2.46 -10.88
CA ASN A 85 3.10 1.72 -10.61
C ASN A 85 3.00 0.20 -10.85
N ARG A 86 1.84 -0.42 -10.57
CA ARG A 86 1.64 -1.86 -10.75
C ARG A 86 1.28 -2.19 -12.19
N THR A 87 1.97 -3.14 -12.80
CA THR A 87 1.74 -3.56 -14.19
C THR A 87 0.69 -4.66 -14.32
N TYR A 88 0.37 -5.36 -13.25
CA TYR A 88 -0.55 -6.52 -13.26
C TYR A 88 -1.95 -6.10 -12.84
N TRP A 89 -2.86 -5.98 -13.83
CA TRP A 89 -4.27 -5.67 -13.62
C TRP A 89 -5.15 -6.63 -14.40
N GLN A 90 -6.38 -6.84 -13.94
CA GLN A 90 -7.35 -7.60 -14.71
C GLN A 90 -7.60 -6.91 -16.06
N ASN A 91 -7.67 -7.71 -17.11
CA ASN A 91 -8.00 -7.24 -18.45
C ASN A 91 -9.53 -7.22 -18.60
N GLY A 92 -10.05 -6.16 -19.21
CA GLY A 92 -11.47 -5.96 -19.47
C GLY A 92 -11.72 -4.50 -19.82
N SER A 93 -12.61 -4.21 -20.76
CA SER A 93 -12.85 -2.85 -21.24
C SER A 93 -13.20 -1.87 -20.11
N ILE A 94 -14.07 -2.29 -19.19
CA ILE A 94 -14.48 -1.47 -18.03
C ILE A 94 -13.29 -1.21 -17.09
N ALA A 95 -12.50 -2.24 -16.79
CA ALA A 95 -11.35 -2.10 -15.88
C ALA A 95 -10.24 -1.23 -16.50
N GLU A 96 -10.05 -1.27 -17.81
CA GLU A 96 -9.09 -0.43 -18.53
C GLU A 96 -9.52 1.04 -18.55
N GLU A 97 -10.79 1.31 -18.84
CA GLU A 97 -11.36 2.66 -18.80
C GLU A 97 -11.34 3.23 -17.38
N ALA A 98 -11.73 2.45 -16.39
CA ALA A 98 -11.72 2.82 -15.00
C ALA A 98 -10.29 3.16 -14.51
N LYS A 99 -9.31 2.33 -14.84
CA LYS A 99 -7.91 2.58 -14.51
C LYS A 99 -7.38 3.86 -15.16
N LYS A 100 -7.75 4.11 -16.42
CA LYS A 100 -7.40 5.36 -17.10
C LYS A 100 -8.02 6.55 -16.40
N TYR A 101 -9.33 6.49 -16.10
CA TYR A 101 -10.06 7.55 -15.40
C TYR A 101 -9.43 7.84 -14.02
N ILE A 102 -9.18 6.80 -13.22
CA ILE A 102 -8.56 6.94 -11.89
C ILE A 102 -7.21 7.66 -11.98
N LYS A 103 -6.39 7.32 -12.96
CA LYS A 103 -5.09 7.98 -13.17
C LYS A 103 -5.24 9.44 -13.64
N GLU A 104 -6.18 9.72 -14.51
CA GLU A 104 -6.39 11.08 -15.06
C GLU A 104 -6.95 12.05 -14.00
N HIS A 105 -7.82 11.58 -13.09
CA HIS A 105 -8.56 12.44 -12.17
C HIS A 105 -8.04 12.41 -10.72
N PHE A 106 -7.36 11.33 -10.29
CA PHE A 106 -7.00 11.14 -8.88
C PHE A 106 -5.51 10.93 -8.62
N LEU A 107 -4.69 10.86 -9.67
CA LEU A 107 -3.24 10.67 -9.48
C LEU A 107 -2.59 11.89 -8.86
N ILE A 108 -1.86 11.66 -7.77
CA ILE A 108 -1.03 12.65 -7.12
C ILE A 108 0.41 12.46 -7.58
N ASP A 109 1.07 13.54 -7.98
CA ASP A 109 2.50 13.49 -8.24
C ASP A 109 3.28 13.28 -6.94
N ILE A 110 3.90 12.10 -6.83
CA ILE A 110 4.70 11.72 -5.67
C ILE A 110 6.18 12.07 -5.82
N THR A 111 6.60 12.60 -6.98
CA THR A 111 8.01 12.88 -7.28
C THR A 111 8.63 13.98 -6.41
N PRO A 112 7.89 15.01 -5.95
CA PRO A 112 8.44 16.06 -5.09
C PRO A 112 8.69 15.64 -3.63
N TYR A 113 8.28 14.43 -3.25
CA TYR A 113 8.33 13.96 -1.87
C TYR A 113 9.52 13.06 -1.61
N ASP A 114 10.13 13.24 -0.45
CA ASP A 114 11.22 12.40 0.04
C ASP A 114 10.71 11.07 0.59
N ILE A 115 9.51 11.10 1.18
CA ILE A 115 8.84 9.96 1.81
C ILE A 115 7.37 9.93 1.39
N VAL A 116 6.85 8.73 1.13
CA VAL A 116 5.42 8.48 0.96
C VAL A 116 4.95 7.50 2.04
N VAL A 117 3.85 7.84 2.69
CA VAL A 117 3.17 7.00 3.70
C VAL A 117 1.78 6.66 3.19
N GLY A 118 1.37 5.40 3.26
CA GLY A 118 0.04 4.98 2.84
C GLY A 118 -0.17 3.47 2.94
N TYR A 119 -1.32 3.01 2.44
CA TYR A 119 -1.70 1.61 2.49
C TYR A 119 -0.72 0.71 1.73
N ARG A 120 -0.65 -0.54 2.17
CA ARG A 120 0.03 -1.60 1.47
C ARG A 120 -0.97 -2.41 0.64
N ALA A 121 -0.60 -2.73 -0.60
CA ALA A 121 -1.29 -3.71 -1.42
C ALA A 121 -0.43 -4.97 -1.57
N ASP A 122 -0.54 -5.92 -0.62
CA ASP A 122 -0.08 -7.27 -0.91
C ASP A 122 -1.06 -7.99 -1.87
N ASP A 123 -0.76 -9.22 -2.26
CA ASP A 123 -1.53 -9.94 -3.29
C ASP A 123 -3.04 -10.04 -2.98
N SER A 124 -3.40 -10.14 -1.69
CA SER A 124 -4.80 -10.20 -1.26
C SER A 124 -5.51 -8.87 -1.44
N TYR A 125 -4.87 -7.78 -1.02
CA TYR A 125 -5.45 -6.44 -1.07
C TYR A 125 -5.43 -5.85 -2.48
N PHE A 126 -4.46 -6.26 -3.29
CA PHE A 126 -4.46 -5.93 -4.70
C PHE A 126 -5.70 -6.49 -5.41
N SER A 127 -6.18 -7.69 -5.02
CA SER A 127 -7.43 -8.24 -5.56
C SER A 127 -8.66 -7.40 -5.18
N PHE A 128 -8.68 -6.74 -4.00
CA PHE A 128 -9.77 -5.84 -3.62
C PHE A 128 -9.79 -4.58 -4.47
N ALA A 129 -8.61 -4.02 -4.74
CA ALA A 129 -8.47 -2.90 -5.67
C ALA A 129 -8.95 -3.27 -7.09
N GLN A 130 -8.64 -4.47 -7.56
CA GLN A 130 -9.13 -4.98 -8.85
C GLN A 130 -10.65 -5.16 -8.88
N ASP A 131 -11.25 -5.68 -7.82
CA ASP A 131 -12.70 -5.84 -7.71
C ASP A 131 -13.42 -4.48 -7.76
N PHE A 132 -12.87 -3.44 -7.13
CA PHE A 132 -13.41 -2.09 -7.22
C PHE A 132 -13.31 -1.51 -8.65
N VAL A 133 -12.13 -1.58 -9.25
CA VAL A 133 -11.89 -1.08 -10.63
C VAL A 133 -12.79 -1.79 -11.65
N SER A 134 -13.12 -3.06 -11.40
CA SER A 134 -14.03 -3.84 -12.23
C SER A 134 -15.52 -3.63 -11.89
N GLY A 135 -15.85 -2.72 -10.96
CA GLY A 135 -17.22 -2.41 -10.56
C GLY A 135 -17.91 -3.49 -9.71
N VAL A 136 -17.14 -4.40 -9.11
CA VAL A 136 -17.68 -5.53 -8.32
C VAL A 136 -18.00 -5.13 -6.88
N ILE A 137 -17.26 -4.15 -6.33
CA ILE A 137 -17.49 -3.58 -5.00
C ILE A 137 -17.55 -2.06 -5.06
N SER A 138 -18.15 -1.46 -4.04
CA SER A 138 -18.22 0.00 -3.87
C SER A 138 -16.93 0.59 -3.31
N LEU A 139 -16.84 1.92 -3.34
CA LEU A 139 -15.75 2.70 -2.75
C LEU A 139 -15.65 2.47 -1.23
N GLU A 140 -16.81 2.41 -0.57
CA GLU A 140 -16.93 2.15 0.87
C GLU A 140 -16.38 0.76 1.21
N LYS A 141 -16.77 -0.26 0.45
CA LYS A 141 -16.27 -1.63 0.63
C LYS A 141 -14.77 -1.76 0.34
N LEU A 142 -14.24 -1.01 -0.63
CA LEU A 142 -12.79 -0.93 -0.85
C LEU A 142 -12.10 -0.33 0.37
N SER A 143 -12.60 0.81 0.88
CA SER A 143 -12.03 1.50 2.05
C SER A 143 -12.03 0.61 3.30
N GLU A 144 -13.09 -0.14 3.52
CA GLU A 144 -13.17 -1.13 4.60
C GLU A 144 -12.22 -2.30 4.38
N ALA A 145 -12.16 -2.84 3.15
CA ALA A 145 -11.30 -3.98 2.81
C ALA A 145 -9.81 -3.66 3.05
N MET A 146 -9.38 -2.43 2.75
CA MET A 146 -7.99 -2.00 2.98
C MET A 146 -7.61 -1.92 4.46
N ARG A 147 -8.58 -1.93 5.38
CA ARG A 147 -8.36 -1.97 6.83
C ARG A 147 -8.39 -3.38 7.41
N LEU A 148 -8.79 -4.39 6.62
CA LEU A 148 -8.80 -5.79 7.06
C LEU A 148 -7.36 -6.27 7.32
N GLY A 149 -7.22 -7.23 8.25
CA GLY A 149 -5.94 -7.86 8.57
C GLY A 149 -4.89 -6.93 9.18
N LYS A 150 -5.22 -5.69 9.50
CA LYS A 150 -4.35 -4.73 10.19
C LYS A 150 -2.95 -4.63 9.56
N LEU A 151 -2.88 -4.55 8.22
CA LEU A 151 -1.60 -4.48 7.48
C LEU A 151 -0.72 -3.29 7.84
N GLY A 152 -1.29 -2.29 8.51
CA GLY A 152 -0.56 -1.07 8.82
C GLY A 152 -0.19 -0.26 7.58
N GLU A 153 0.74 0.65 7.77
CA GLU A 153 1.21 1.57 6.76
C GLU A 153 2.57 1.15 6.21
N GLN A 154 2.77 1.45 4.94
CA GLN A 154 4.11 1.47 4.35
C GLN A 154 4.68 2.88 4.46
N ILE A 155 5.96 2.96 4.81
CA ILE A 155 6.76 4.17 4.77
C ILE A 155 7.83 3.95 3.72
N VAL A 156 7.76 4.71 2.64
CA VAL A 156 8.61 4.49 1.46
C VAL A 156 9.55 5.66 1.26
N LEU A 157 10.85 5.39 1.37
CA LEU A 157 11.88 6.38 1.06
C LEU A 157 12.04 6.48 -0.45
N LYS A 158 11.87 7.70 -1.01
CA LYS A 158 11.80 7.97 -2.46
C LYS A 158 12.96 8.78 -3.00
N SER A 159 13.65 9.57 -2.18
CA SER A 159 14.67 10.51 -2.65
C SER A 159 16.07 10.18 -2.14
N PRO A 160 17.15 10.61 -2.84
CA PRO A 160 18.51 10.50 -2.32
C PRO A 160 18.69 11.17 -0.96
N LYS A 161 17.87 12.21 -0.66
CA LYS A 161 17.90 12.92 0.61
C LYS A 161 17.42 12.01 1.74
N ALA A 162 16.28 11.32 1.59
CA ALA A 162 15.79 10.37 2.58
C ALA A 162 16.78 9.21 2.84
N PHE A 163 17.45 8.73 1.79
CA PHE A 163 18.49 7.68 1.94
C PHE A 163 19.75 8.14 2.68
N LYS A 164 20.00 9.44 2.82
CA LYS A 164 21.10 9.97 3.62
C LYS A 164 20.77 10.12 5.10
N THR A 165 19.51 10.06 5.47
CA THR A 165 19.02 10.29 6.83
C THR A 165 18.51 9.02 7.51
N ILE A 166 18.66 7.85 6.87
CA ILE A 166 18.35 6.54 7.44
C ILE A 166 19.64 5.87 7.92
N TYR A 167 19.65 5.40 9.16
CA TYR A 167 20.81 4.82 9.82
C TYR A 167 20.47 3.44 10.35
N PHE A 168 21.23 2.44 9.91
CA PHE A 168 21.12 1.08 10.43
C PHE A 168 21.45 1.03 11.91
N GLN A 169 20.62 0.36 12.69
CA GLN A 169 20.78 0.22 14.13
C GLN A 169 21.12 -1.22 14.51
N ASN A 170 20.32 -2.17 14.02
CA ASN A 170 20.43 -3.57 14.40
C ASN A 170 19.60 -4.42 13.42
N TYR A 171 19.62 -5.72 13.61
CA TYR A 171 18.76 -6.66 12.92
C TYR A 171 18.26 -7.77 13.84
N GLU A 172 17.20 -8.44 13.43
CA GLU A 172 16.65 -9.65 14.04
C GLU A 172 16.57 -10.77 12.99
N ASN A 173 17.02 -11.99 13.35
CA ASN A 173 16.79 -13.18 12.56
C ASN A 173 15.34 -13.63 12.73
N VAL A 174 14.67 -13.96 11.64
CA VAL A 174 13.24 -14.29 11.64
C VAL A 174 13.06 -15.71 11.10
N ASP A 175 12.33 -16.52 11.87
CA ASP A 175 12.02 -17.88 11.53
C ASP A 175 10.78 -17.98 10.63
N ALA A 176 10.95 -18.59 9.45
CA ALA A 176 9.88 -18.79 8.49
C ALA A 176 8.82 -19.79 8.99
N GLU A 177 9.17 -20.77 9.80
CA GLU A 177 8.21 -21.74 10.36
C GLU A 177 7.14 -21.02 11.23
N ILE A 178 7.48 -19.87 11.79
CA ILE A 178 6.57 -19.05 12.59
C ILE A 178 5.89 -18.00 11.72
N TYR A 179 6.67 -17.15 11.05
CA TYR A 179 6.14 -15.90 10.48
C TYR A 179 5.54 -16.07 9.09
N TYR A 180 5.95 -17.07 8.32
CA TYR A 180 5.24 -17.41 7.09
C TYR A 180 3.85 -17.98 7.38
N ILE A 181 3.71 -18.80 8.44
CA ILE A 181 2.41 -19.33 8.87
C ILE A 181 1.49 -18.20 9.34
N LYS A 182 1.98 -17.29 10.22
CA LYS A 182 1.24 -16.12 10.67
C LYS A 182 0.74 -15.27 9.49
N LYS A 183 1.62 -14.99 8.52
CA LYS A 183 1.26 -14.26 7.29
C LYS A 183 0.14 -14.96 6.54
N ALA A 184 0.27 -16.27 6.28
CA ALA A 184 -0.72 -17.05 5.54
C ALA A 184 -2.07 -17.10 6.24
N GLU A 185 -2.09 -17.20 7.58
CA GLU A 185 -3.32 -17.16 8.38
C GLU A 185 -4.00 -15.81 8.32
N ARG A 186 -3.27 -14.72 8.50
CA ARG A 186 -3.78 -13.35 8.40
C ARG A 186 -4.39 -13.08 7.02
N GLU A 187 -3.70 -13.47 5.94
CA GLU A 187 -4.22 -13.33 4.58
C GLU A 187 -5.48 -14.15 4.33
N ARG A 188 -5.53 -15.39 4.85
CA ARG A 188 -6.70 -16.25 4.76
C ARG A 188 -7.89 -15.65 5.49
N GLU A 189 -7.66 -15.10 6.67
CA GLU A 189 -8.70 -14.43 7.45
C GLU A 189 -9.22 -13.17 6.75
N ALA A 190 -8.33 -12.31 6.26
CA ALA A 190 -8.71 -11.12 5.50
C ALA A 190 -9.54 -11.47 4.26
N ARG A 191 -9.14 -12.50 3.49
CA ARG A 191 -9.92 -12.99 2.33
C ARG A 191 -11.25 -13.59 2.71
N ARG A 192 -11.36 -14.26 3.88
CA ARG A 192 -12.64 -14.80 4.38
C ARG A 192 -13.59 -13.68 4.76
N GLU A 193 -13.10 -12.70 5.51
CA GLU A 193 -13.89 -11.55 5.92
C GLU A 193 -14.31 -10.69 4.71
N TYR A 194 -13.41 -10.46 3.78
CA TYR A 194 -13.71 -9.77 2.53
C TYR A 194 -14.83 -10.46 1.74
N ARG A 195 -14.75 -11.81 1.58
CA ARG A 195 -15.80 -12.57 0.89
C ARG A 195 -17.15 -12.50 1.60
N ARG A 196 -17.15 -12.40 2.93
CA ARG A 196 -18.37 -12.19 3.71
C ARG A 196 -19.00 -10.83 3.40
N ARG A 197 -18.22 -9.76 3.51
CA ARG A 197 -18.66 -8.38 3.26
C ARG A 197 -19.07 -8.12 1.81
N LYS A 198 -18.38 -8.74 0.87
CA LYS A 198 -18.72 -8.64 -0.57
C LYS A 198 -20.13 -9.17 -0.87
N LYS A 199 -20.65 -10.11 -0.07
CA LYS A 199 -22.02 -10.67 -0.23
C LYS A 199 -23.09 -9.82 0.43
N GLU A 200 -22.74 -8.90 1.31
CA GLU A 200 -23.69 -7.98 1.92
C GLU A 200 -24.23 -7.05 0.82
N SER A 201 -25.55 -6.82 0.86
CA SER A 201 -26.19 -5.90 -0.11
C SER A 201 -25.53 -4.53 -0.05
N ALA A 202 -25.30 -3.93 -1.20
CA ALA A 202 -24.85 -2.55 -1.25
C ALA A 202 -25.97 -1.62 -0.80
N ASP A 203 -25.63 -0.59 -0.05
CA ASP A 203 -26.54 0.52 0.21
C ASP A 203 -26.79 1.30 -1.09
N ILE A 204 -27.97 1.87 -1.25
CA ILE A 204 -28.34 2.68 -2.42
C ILE A 204 -27.43 3.92 -2.59
N HIS A 205 -26.75 4.32 -1.53
CA HIS A 205 -25.85 5.48 -1.52
C HIS A 205 -24.37 5.11 -1.68
N GLU A 206 -24.03 3.82 -1.79
CA GLU A 206 -22.65 3.40 -2.05
C GLU A 206 -22.21 3.76 -3.48
N LEU A 207 -20.97 4.23 -3.63
CA LEU A 207 -20.42 4.65 -4.91
C LEU A 207 -19.64 3.51 -5.57
N PHE A 208 -20.05 3.15 -6.78
CA PHE A 208 -19.31 2.22 -7.62
C PHE A 208 -18.43 2.96 -8.63
N MET A 209 -17.42 2.30 -9.17
CA MET A 209 -16.52 2.91 -10.13
C MET A 209 -17.25 3.51 -11.35
N LEU A 210 -18.30 2.82 -11.83
CA LEU A 210 -19.11 3.31 -12.94
C LEU A 210 -19.89 4.59 -12.60
N ASP A 211 -20.33 4.76 -11.35
CA ASP A 211 -21.00 5.99 -10.89
C ASP A 211 -20.03 7.15 -10.85
N ILE A 212 -18.82 6.92 -10.33
CA ILE A 212 -17.74 7.91 -10.28
C ILE A 212 -17.39 8.41 -11.68
N MET A 213 -17.25 7.50 -12.65
CA MET A 213 -16.94 7.83 -14.04
C MET A 213 -18.10 8.58 -14.70
N ARG A 214 -19.33 8.08 -14.56
CA ARG A 214 -20.53 8.66 -15.18
C ARG A 214 -20.83 10.07 -14.71
N GLU A 215 -20.58 10.33 -13.41
CA GLU A 215 -20.81 11.64 -12.81
C GLU A 215 -19.62 12.58 -12.94
N GLY A 216 -18.50 12.14 -13.52
CA GLY A 216 -17.31 12.95 -13.72
C GLY A 216 -16.68 13.43 -12.42
N MET A 217 -16.62 12.57 -11.38
CA MET A 217 -16.09 12.97 -10.07
C MET A 217 -14.59 13.24 -10.13
N GLU A 218 -14.17 14.30 -9.44
CA GLU A 218 -12.78 14.72 -9.30
C GLU A 218 -12.34 14.79 -7.82
N ASN A 219 -11.06 15.04 -7.56
CA ASN A 219 -10.48 15.08 -6.20
C ASN A 219 -11.23 15.95 -5.18
N GLY A 220 -11.98 16.96 -5.64
CA GLY A 220 -12.74 17.86 -4.77
C GLY A 220 -14.13 17.38 -4.37
N ASP A 221 -14.60 16.24 -4.89
CA ASP A 221 -15.95 15.75 -4.58
C ASP A 221 -15.99 15.21 -3.14
N THR A 222 -16.84 15.82 -2.30
CA THR A 222 -16.94 15.50 -0.87
C THR A 222 -17.43 14.08 -0.60
N ARG A 223 -18.10 13.45 -1.56
CA ARG A 223 -18.59 12.07 -1.45
C ARG A 223 -17.47 11.04 -1.45
N LEU A 224 -16.26 11.40 -1.91
CA LEU A 224 -15.08 10.54 -1.94
C LEU A 224 -14.38 10.40 -0.58
N PHE A 225 -14.70 11.25 0.39
CA PHE A 225 -14.08 11.30 1.72
C PHE A 225 -14.88 10.57 2.81
N ARG A 226 -15.48 9.44 2.47
CA ARG A 226 -16.32 8.62 3.36
C ARG A 226 -15.56 7.46 3.99
#